data_00f1f1aeebf25f71fccd9f6e03f78a0d
#
_entry.id   00f1f1aeebf25f71fccd9f6e03f78a0d
#
_cell.length_a   1.000
_cell.length_b   1.000
_cell.length_c   1.000
_cell.angle_alpha   90.00
_cell.angle_beta   90.00
_cell.angle_gamma   90.00
#
_symmetry.space_group_name_H-M   'P 1'
#
loop_
_entity.id
_entity.type
_entity.pdbx_description
1 polymer ?
#
loop_
_entity_poly.entity_id
_entity_poly.type
_entity_poly.pdbx_seq_one_letter_code
_entity_poly.pdbx_strand_id
1 'polypeptide(L)'
;MNESAEVSVVSREFGVSGPDAGPYALAEGPDGALWFTLVHQGAVARRDPGDGKVSVHPVGAGPTLIAAGPDGAMWFTEYRTHRIGRITSDGSCSAFVPPTPEGGPFGIAAGADGAMWFTLSAVDRVGRVTMDGEITEYAAPGAFPSAITAGPDGALWMTLNQGNAIGRLDPDGTGAVHPLPTAGAAPVGIAAGPDGALWFTEIGAGRIGRITVDGEITEYPLPDPACRPHAVTAGPDGAMWFTEWGSGRVGRITVDGQVSSYALSRPDCEPHGIAPHDGALWCALETGSLARIEVTA
;
A
#
# COMPACT_ATOMS: atom_id res chain seq x y z
N MET A 1 35.08 -11.42 2.37
CA MET A 1 33.89 -12.07 2.95
C MET A 1 33.22 -11.01 3.81
N ASN A 2 32.22 -10.30 3.27
CA ASN A 2 31.38 -9.42 4.09
C ASN A 2 30.38 -10.36 4.78
N GLU A 3 30.52 -10.53 6.09
CA GLU A 3 29.43 -11.05 6.91
C GLU A 3 28.30 -10.03 6.78
N SER A 4 27.25 -10.40 6.06
CA SER A 4 26.00 -9.65 6.11
C SER A 4 25.54 -9.68 7.57
N ALA A 5 25.48 -8.51 8.22
CA ALA A 5 24.97 -8.39 9.57
C ALA A 5 23.60 -9.08 9.63
N GLU A 6 23.44 -10.03 10.54
CA GLU A 6 22.20 -10.78 10.71
C GLU A 6 21.14 -9.82 11.27
N VAL A 7 20.13 -9.49 10.45
CA VAL A 7 19.04 -8.60 10.86
C VAL A 7 18.18 -9.32 11.89
N SER A 8 18.09 -8.75 13.08
CA SER A 8 17.19 -9.22 14.14
C SER A 8 15.85 -8.50 14.05
N VAL A 9 14.75 -9.26 14.16
CA VAL A 9 13.39 -8.76 14.05
C VAL A 9 12.59 -9.13 15.29
N VAL A 10 12.00 -8.12 15.93
CA VAL A 10 11.09 -8.31 17.07
C VAL A 10 9.74 -7.70 16.72
N SER A 11 8.67 -8.49 16.83
CA SER A 11 7.32 -8.02 16.60
C SER A 11 6.50 -7.95 17.90
N ARG A 12 5.66 -6.93 18.05
CA ARG A 12 4.67 -6.77 19.13
C ARG A 12 3.32 -6.44 18.55
N GLU A 13 2.27 -7.08 19.04
CA GLU A 13 0.90 -6.81 18.62
C GLU A 13 0.17 -5.85 19.56
N PHE A 14 -0.69 -5.03 18.96
CA PHE A 14 -1.57 -4.08 19.62
C PHE A 14 -2.99 -4.25 19.09
N GLY A 15 -3.92 -4.66 19.94
CA GLY A 15 -5.34 -4.70 19.60
C GLY A 15 -5.88 -3.29 19.30
N VAL A 16 -6.74 -3.16 18.29
CA VAL A 16 -7.24 -1.84 17.88
C VAL A 16 -8.65 -1.53 18.34
N SER A 17 -9.65 -2.26 17.92
CA SER A 17 -11.05 -2.00 18.33
C SER A 17 -11.90 -3.27 18.47
N GLY A 18 -11.30 -4.44 18.34
CA GLY A 18 -11.93 -5.74 18.42
C GLY A 18 -11.48 -6.69 17.32
N PRO A 19 -11.72 -8.01 17.45
CA PRO A 19 -11.20 -9.02 16.50
C PRO A 19 -11.77 -8.88 15.09
N ASP A 20 -12.97 -8.31 14.94
CA ASP A 20 -13.65 -8.14 13.66
C ASP A 20 -13.44 -6.74 13.05
N ALA A 21 -12.46 -5.99 13.53
CA ALA A 21 -12.22 -4.62 13.06
C ALA A 21 -11.70 -4.57 11.61
N GLY A 22 -10.89 -5.54 11.21
CA GLY A 22 -10.30 -5.64 9.89
C GLY A 22 -9.33 -4.50 9.56
N PRO A 23 -8.24 -4.29 10.34
CA PRO A 23 -7.16 -3.41 9.90
C PRO A 23 -6.62 -3.88 8.55
N TYR A 24 -6.56 -2.95 7.55
CA TYR A 24 -6.21 -3.34 6.19
C TYR A 24 -5.02 -2.57 5.64
N ALA A 25 -5.07 -1.26 5.62
CA ALA A 25 -3.97 -0.40 5.16
C ALA A 25 -3.60 0.60 6.25
N LEU A 26 -2.35 1.07 6.21
CA LEU A 26 -1.85 2.04 7.18
C LEU A 26 -0.84 2.99 6.53
N ALA A 27 -0.77 4.21 7.06
CA ALA A 27 0.18 5.24 6.63
C ALA A 27 0.48 6.18 7.80
N GLU A 28 1.68 6.76 7.81
CA GLU A 28 1.99 7.89 8.69
C GLU A 28 1.26 9.14 8.21
N GLY A 29 0.58 9.80 9.13
CA GLY A 29 -0.11 11.04 8.86
C GLY A 29 0.80 12.27 9.00
N PRO A 30 0.40 13.42 8.40
CA PRO A 30 1.14 14.68 8.54
C PRO A 30 1.25 15.19 9.99
N ASP A 31 0.39 14.67 10.87
CA ASP A 31 0.37 14.93 12.31
C ASP A 31 1.30 13.99 13.12
N GLY A 32 2.09 13.16 12.44
CA GLY A 32 2.97 12.17 13.04
C GLY A 32 2.26 10.98 13.67
N ALA A 33 0.95 10.85 13.49
CA ALA A 33 0.17 9.71 13.97
C ALA A 33 0.18 8.56 12.96
N LEU A 34 -0.04 7.34 13.41
CA LEU A 34 -0.30 6.21 12.53
C LEU A 34 -1.79 6.13 12.24
N TRP A 35 -2.15 6.30 10.96
CA TRP A 35 -3.51 6.19 10.48
C TRP A 35 -3.72 4.86 9.76
N PHE A 36 -4.90 4.26 9.93
CA PHE A 36 -5.20 2.97 9.30
C PHE A 36 -6.69 2.79 9.03
N THR A 37 -7.00 2.00 8.02
CA THR A 37 -8.37 1.65 7.65
C THR A 37 -8.84 0.43 8.43
N LEU A 38 -10.12 0.41 8.79
CA LEU A 38 -10.84 -0.68 9.42
C LEU A 38 -11.94 -1.13 8.46
N VAL A 39 -11.58 -2.01 7.51
CA VAL A 39 -12.42 -2.35 6.35
C VAL A 39 -13.74 -3.01 6.73
N HIS A 40 -13.78 -3.79 7.80
CA HIS A 40 -14.99 -4.47 8.27
C HIS A 40 -15.90 -3.54 9.09
N GLN A 41 -15.32 -2.57 9.80
CA GLN A 41 -16.09 -1.61 10.61
C GLN A 41 -16.53 -0.37 9.80
N GLY A 42 -16.04 -0.17 8.59
CA GLY A 42 -16.35 1.05 7.83
C GLY A 42 -15.80 2.31 8.50
N ALA A 43 -14.59 2.24 9.02
CA ALA A 43 -13.98 3.32 9.79
C ALA A 43 -12.51 3.54 9.39
N VAL A 44 -12.02 4.74 9.66
CA VAL A 44 -10.59 5.06 9.70
C VAL A 44 -10.20 5.28 11.16
N ALA A 45 -9.07 4.75 11.55
CA ALA A 45 -8.56 4.90 12.91
C ALA A 45 -7.22 5.63 12.93
N ARG A 46 -6.96 6.31 14.04
CA ARG A 46 -5.76 7.09 14.32
C ARG A 46 -5.16 6.63 15.64
N ARG A 47 -3.91 6.20 15.59
CA ARG A 47 -3.12 5.91 16.79
C ARG A 47 -2.24 7.11 17.12
N ASP A 48 -2.45 7.68 18.31
CA ASP A 48 -1.72 8.85 18.78
C ASP A 48 -0.21 8.53 18.99
N PRO A 49 0.72 9.37 18.51
CA PRO A 49 2.14 9.11 18.65
C PRO A 49 2.64 9.25 20.10
N GLY A 50 1.96 10.04 20.94
CA GLY A 50 2.40 10.31 22.31
C GLY A 50 2.01 9.22 23.30
N ASP A 51 0.72 8.85 23.36
CA ASP A 51 0.20 7.90 24.35
C ASP A 51 -0.26 6.55 23.74
N GLY A 52 -0.22 6.43 22.42
CA GLY A 52 -0.60 5.22 21.70
C GLY A 52 -2.10 4.91 21.70
N LYS A 53 -2.95 5.81 22.18
CA LYS A 53 -4.40 5.62 22.14
C LYS A 53 -4.92 5.62 20.72
N VAL A 54 -5.90 4.76 20.48
CA VAL A 54 -6.59 4.65 19.19
C VAL A 54 -7.92 5.38 19.26
N SER A 55 -8.14 6.33 18.35
CA SER A 55 -9.44 6.91 18.06
C SER A 55 -9.98 6.32 16.76
N VAL A 56 -11.30 6.05 16.73
CA VAL A 56 -11.96 5.44 15.58
C VAL A 56 -13.00 6.41 15.03
N HIS A 57 -12.95 6.67 13.74
CA HIS A 57 -13.81 7.61 13.02
C HIS A 57 -14.63 6.84 11.97
N PRO A 58 -15.96 6.67 12.17
CA PRO A 58 -16.82 6.09 11.15
C PRO A 58 -16.84 6.95 9.89
N VAL A 59 -16.57 6.33 8.73
CA VAL A 59 -16.49 7.07 7.46
C VAL A 59 -17.45 6.53 6.39
N GLY A 60 -17.73 5.25 6.39
CA GLY A 60 -18.57 4.60 5.40
C GLY A 60 -18.20 3.15 5.19
N ALA A 61 -18.77 2.49 4.20
CA ALA A 61 -18.51 1.08 3.97
C ALA A 61 -17.23 0.84 3.16
N GLY A 62 -16.31 0.08 3.73
CA GLY A 62 -15.14 -0.48 3.06
C GLY A 62 -14.03 0.52 2.71
N PRO A 63 -13.55 1.34 3.69
CA PRO A 63 -12.32 2.08 3.46
C PRO A 63 -11.18 1.09 3.19
N THR A 64 -10.45 1.30 2.09
CA THR A 64 -9.47 0.30 1.62
C THR A 64 -8.05 0.82 1.82
N LEU A 65 -7.50 1.57 0.88
CA LEU A 65 -6.16 2.15 1.03
C LEU A 65 -6.22 3.58 1.56
N ILE A 66 -5.16 4.01 2.22
CA ILE A 66 -5.04 5.32 2.87
C ILE A 66 -3.66 5.91 2.60
N ALA A 67 -3.60 7.21 2.34
CA ALA A 67 -2.35 7.94 2.13
C ALA A 67 -2.44 9.35 2.72
N ALA A 68 -1.30 9.92 3.08
CA ALA A 68 -1.20 11.31 3.46
C ALA A 68 -1.35 12.22 2.24
N GLY A 69 -2.18 13.25 2.37
CA GLY A 69 -2.36 14.27 1.36
C GLY A 69 -1.47 15.48 1.56
N PRO A 70 -1.17 16.23 0.48
CA PRO A 70 -0.34 17.43 0.55
C PRO A 70 -1.02 18.59 1.31
N ASP A 71 -2.32 18.48 1.58
CA ASP A 71 -3.12 19.43 2.35
C ASP A 71 -3.12 19.17 3.88
N GLY A 72 -2.32 18.23 4.35
CA GLY A 72 -2.23 17.89 5.77
C GLY A 72 -3.37 17.00 6.28
N ALA A 73 -4.18 16.43 5.40
CA ALA A 73 -5.21 15.45 5.73
C ALA A 73 -4.82 14.05 5.28
N MET A 74 -5.53 13.04 5.79
CA MET A 74 -5.48 11.70 5.23
C MET A 74 -6.55 11.53 4.16
N TRP A 75 -6.18 10.85 3.09
CA TRP A 75 -7.08 10.52 1.99
C TRP A 75 -7.19 9.00 1.86
N PHE A 76 -8.38 8.50 1.62
CA PHE A 76 -8.63 7.07 1.54
C PHE A 76 -9.66 6.71 0.47
N THR A 77 -9.59 5.49 -0.01
CA THR A 77 -10.56 4.95 -0.96
C THR A 77 -11.67 4.21 -0.24
N GLU A 78 -12.91 4.35 -0.71
CA GLU A 78 -14.08 3.60 -0.26
C GLU A 78 -14.57 2.71 -1.41
N TYR A 79 -14.04 1.50 -1.51
CA TYR A 79 -14.30 0.60 -2.63
C TYR A 79 -15.79 0.29 -2.84
N ARG A 80 -16.51 0.03 -1.74
CA ARG A 80 -17.93 -0.40 -1.79
C ARG A 80 -18.92 0.74 -2.01
N THR A 81 -18.55 1.95 -1.65
CA THR A 81 -19.39 3.14 -1.81
C THR A 81 -18.94 4.02 -2.99
N HIS A 82 -17.89 3.59 -3.70
CA HIS A 82 -17.36 4.23 -4.90
C HIS A 82 -16.99 5.70 -4.68
N ARG A 83 -16.35 6.02 -3.53
CA ARG A 83 -15.99 7.39 -3.16
C ARG A 83 -14.51 7.48 -2.77
N ILE A 84 -14.02 8.70 -2.77
CA ILE A 84 -12.74 9.07 -2.17
C ILE A 84 -13.05 9.84 -0.89
N GLY A 85 -12.58 9.34 0.24
CA GLY A 85 -12.73 9.99 1.54
C GLY A 85 -11.51 10.83 1.89
N ARG A 86 -11.75 11.87 2.68
CA ARG A 86 -10.72 12.74 3.27
C ARG A 86 -11.05 12.96 4.74
N ILE A 87 -10.05 12.85 5.62
CA ILE A 87 -10.20 13.05 7.05
C ILE A 87 -9.03 13.90 7.58
N THR A 88 -9.35 14.92 8.36
CA THR A 88 -8.36 15.77 9.05
C THR A 88 -8.01 15.19 10.43
N SER A 89 -6.94 15.70 11.03
CA SER A 89 -6.45 15.23 12.34
C SER A 89 -7.46 15.43 13.49
N ASP A 90 -8.41 16.35 13.35
CA ASP A 90 -9.51 16.56 14.29
C ASP A 90 -10.71 15.63 14.06
N GLY A 91 -10.65 14.75 13.04
CA GLY A 91 -11.69 13.79 12.70
C GLY A 91 -12.78 14.33 11.77
N SER A 92 -12.65 15.54 11.23
CA SER A 92 -13.59 16.10 10.24
C SER A 92 -13.45 15.35 8.91
N CYS A 93 -14.58 14.80 8.40
CA CYS A 93 -14.61 13.98 7.20
C CYS A 93 -15.31 14.69 6.05
N SER A 94 -14.81 14.47 4.84
CA SER A 94 -15.47 14.80 3.59
C SER A 94 -15.31 13.64 2.59
N ALA A 95 -16.18 13.61 1.56
CA ALA A 95 -16.13 12.58 0.54
C ALA A 95 -16.41 13.16 -0.84
N PHE A 96 -15.75 12.61 -1.86
CA PHE A 96 -15.81 13.02 -3.25
C PHE A 96 -16.24 11.82 -4.10
N VAL A 97 -17.17 12.06 -5.02
CA VAL A 97 -17.72 11.00 -5.90
C VAL A 97 -17.08 11.12 -7.27
N PRO A 98 -16.34 10.11 -7.73
CA PRO A 98 -15.81 10.08 -9.10
C PRO A 98 -16.93 10.16 -10.15
N PRO A 99 -16.69 10.82 -11.30
CA PRO A 99 -17.67 10.94 -12.36
C PRO A 99 -18.16 9.61 -12.94
N THR A 100 -17.23 8.63 -13.10
CA THR A 100 -17.60 7.29 -13.55
C THR A 100 -18.22 6.49 -12.41
N PRO A 101 -19.50 6.07 -12.52
CA PRO A 101 -20.17 5.32 -11.47
C PRO A 101 -19.56 3.92 -11.29
N GLU A 102 -19.72 3.36 -10.11
CA GLU A 102 -19.31 1.98 -9.77
C GLU A 102 -17.83 1.68 -10.06
N GLY A 103 -16.97 2.73 -10.03
CA GLY A 103 -15.55 2.63 -10.40
C GLY A 103 -14.70 1.75 -9.49
N GLY A 104 -15.14 1.46 -8.27
CA GLY A 104 -14.38 0.65 -7.31
C GLY A 104 -13.00 1.26 -6.99
N PRO A 105 -12.92 2.46 -6.36
CA PRO A 105 -11.63 3.06 -6.02
C PRO A 105 -10.86 2.18 -5.05
N PHE A 106 -9.59 1.87 -5.38
CA PHE A 106 -8.78 0.95 -4.58
C PHE A 106 -7.46 1.58 -4.13
N GLY A 107 -6.51 1.81 -5.05
CA GLY A 107 -5.22 2.44 -4.77
C GLY A 107 -5.35 3.96 -4.60
N ILE A 108 -4.53 4.58 -3.75
CA ILE A 108 -4.45 6.03 -3.60
C ILE A 108 -3.04 6.46 -3.22
N ALA A 109 -2.55 7.53 -3.84
CA ALA A 109 -1.25 8.13 -3.55
C ALA A 109 -1.25 9.63 -3.85
N ALA A 110 -0.38 10.38 -3.18
CA ALA A 110 -0.09 11.75 -3.55
C ALA A 110 0.79 11.79 -4.80
N GLY A 111 0.40 12.57 -5.79
CA GLY A 111 1.18 12.83 -6.99
C GLY A 111 2.17 13.98 -6.81
N ALA A 112 3.20 14.02 -7.67
CA ALA A 112 4.18 15.10 -7.69
C ALA A 112 3.57 16.48 -8.07
N ASP A 113 2.38 16.46 -8.64
CA ASP A 113 1.60 17.65 -9.04
C ASP A 113 0.73 18.25 -7.92
N GLY A 114 0.85 17.72 -6.68
CA GLY A 114 0.11 18.19 -5.52
C GLY A 114 -1.36 17.77 -5.47
N ALA A 115 -1.78 16.79 -6.28
CA ALA A 115 -3.09 16.17 -6.23
C ALA A 115 -3.01 14.75 -5.65
N MET A 116 -4.17 14.21 -5.25
CA MET A 116 -4.28 12.78 -4.96
C MET A 116 -4.66 12.03 -6.24
N TRP A 117 -3.99 10.91 -6.46
CA TRP A 117 -4.26 10.01 -7.58
C TRP A 117 -4.77 8.67 -7.05
N PHE A 118 -5.78 8.11 -7.70
CA PHE A 118 -6.41 6.88 -7.26
C PHE A 118 -6.80 5.99 -8.44
N THR A 119 -6.80 4.70 -8.22
CA THR A 119 -7.24 3.73 -9.22
C THR A 119 -8.75 3.48 -9.10
N LEU A 120 -9.41 3.29 -10.24
CA LEU A 120 -10.79 2.85 -10.37
C LEU A 120 -10.79 1.46 -10.99
N SER A 121 -10.56 0.44 -10.15
CA SER A 121 -10.22 -0.93 -10.57
C SER A 121 -11.32 -1.61 -11.38
N ALA A 122 -12.59 -1.31 -11.10
CA ALA A 122 -13.73 -1.96 -11.76
C ALA A 122 -13.99 -1.45 -13.19
N VAL A 123 -13.40 -0.32 -13.58
CA VAL A 123 -13.69 0.37 -14.86
C VAL A 123 -12.44 0.76 -15.64
N ASP A 124 -11.28 0.21 -15.27
CA ASP A 124 -9.98 0.43 -15.93
C ASP A 124 -9.64 1.92 -16.09
N ARG A 125 -9.80 2.70 -15.01
CA ARG A 125 -9.50 4.14 -14.99
C ARG A 125 -8.57 4.51 -13.85
N VAL A 126 -7.99 5.70 -13.97
CA VAL A 126 -7.25 6.39 -12.92
C VAL A 126 -7.90 7.74 -12.70
N GLY A 127 -8.21 8.07 -11.46
CA GLY A 127 -8.73 9.37 -11.07
C GLY A 127 -7.67 10.25 -10.45
N ARG A 128 -7.81 11.54 -10.63
CA ARG A 128 -7.03 12.60 -10.00
C ARG A 128 -7.98 13.54 -9.30
N VAL A 129 -7.77 13.80 -8.01
CA VAL A 129 -8.57 14.77 -7.25
C VAL A 129 -7.65 15.87 -6.69
N THR A 130 -8.03 17.12 -6.94
CA THR A 130 -7.36 18.29 -6.35
C THR A 130 -7.76 18.46 -4.89
N MET A 131 -7.03 19.27 -4.15
CA MET A 131 -7.36 19.57 -2.75
C MET A 131 -8.68 20.32 -2.59
N ASP A 132 -9.18 20.97 -3.65
CA ASP A 132 -10.50 21.61 -3.72
C ASP A 132 -11.63 20.64 -4.11
N GLY A 133 -11.28 19.38 -4.40
CA GLY A 133 -12.25 18.31 -4.71
C GLY A 133 -12.62 18.17 -6.18
N GLU A 134 -11.94 18.85 -7.10
CA GLU A 134 -12.16 18.66 -8.55
C GLU A 134 -11.56 17.34 -9.00
N ILE A 135 -12.38 16.48 -9.61
CA ILE A 135 -11.97 15.16 -10.09
C ILE A 135 -11.84 15.14 -11.61
N THR A 136 -10.70 14.66 -12.08
CA THR A 136 -10.44 14.33 -13.48
C THR A 136 -10.12 12.84 -13.60
N GLU A 137 -10.59 12.19 -14.65
CA GLU A 137 -10.33 10.75 -14.88
C GLU A 137 -9.62 10.54 -16.21
N TYR A 138 -8.69 9.58 -16.18
CA TYR A 138 -7.91 9.12 -17.32
C TYR A 138 -8.17 7.63 -17.56
N ALA A 139 -7.99 7.15 -18.78
CA ALA A 139 -7.91 5.72 -19.03
C ALA A 139 -6.70 5.13 -18.33
N ALA A 140 -6.85 4.03 -17.61
CA ALA A 140 -5.68 3.31 -17.13
C ALA A 140 -4.91 2.71 -18.31
N PRO A 141 -3.58 2.59 -18.21
CA PRO A 141 -2.79 1.98 -19.29
C PRO A 141 -3.12 0.50 -19.52
N GLY A 142 -3.81 -0.16 -18.58
CA GLY A 142 -4.20 -1.57 -18.72
C GLY A 142 -5.28 -1.98 -17.72
N ALA A 143 -5.60 -3.28 -17.70
CA ALA A 143 -6.77 -3.81 -16.99
C ALA A 143 -6.54 -3.98 -15.48
N PHE A 144 -7.56 -3.64 -14.72
CA PHE A 144 -7.68 -3.77 -13.27
C PHE A 144 -6.51 -3.09 -12.53
N PRO A 145 -6.37 -1.75 -12.64
CA PRO A 145 -5.37 -1.02 -11.86
C PRO A 145 -5.66 -1.18 -10.36
N SER A 146 -4.66 -1.65 -9.60
CA SER A 146 -4.79 -1.93 -8.16
C SER A 146 -4.06 -0.87 -7.33
N ALA A 147 -2.92 -1.18 -6.71
CA ALA A 147 -2.15 -0.18 -6.00
C ALA A 147 -1.51 0.83 -6.95
N ILE A 148 -1.30 2.05 -6.46
CA ILE A 148 -0.67 3.16 -7.17
C ILE A 148 0.32 3.88 -6.24
N THR A 149 1.42 4.37 -6.79
CA THR A 149 2.44 5.15 -6.09
C THR A 149 3.05 6.19 -7.00
N ALA A 150 3.59 7.27 -6.46
CA ALA A 150 4.44 8.18 -7.21
C ALA A 150 5.81 7.55 -7.44
N GLY A 151 6.29 7.61 -8.66
CA GLY A 151 7.64 7.19 -9.02
C GLY A 151 8.68 8.29 -8.81
N PRO A 152 9.97 7.93 -8.74
CA PRO A 152 11.06 8.90 -8.63
C PRO A 152 11.22 9.78 -9.89
N ASP A 153 10.59 9.38 -10.99
CA ASP A 153 10.51 10.13 -12.25
C ASP A 153 9.34 11.13 -12.31
N GLY A 154 8.55 11.23 -11.23
CA GLY A 154 7.37 12.10 -11.12
C GLY A 154 6.10 11.55 -11.78
N ALA A 155 6.16 10.39 -12.43
CA ALA A 155 4.99 9.69 -12.95
C ALA A 155 4.28 8.87 -11.86
N LEU A 156 3.06 8.46 -12.15
CA LEU A 156 2.31 7.50 -11.34
C LEU A 156 2.61 6.09 -11.85
N TRP A 157 2.92 5.18 -10.94
CA TRP A 157 3.16 3.78 -11.24
C TRP A 157 2.12 2.92 -10.52
N MET A 158 1.58 1.94 -11.22
CA MET A 158 0.49 1.11 -10.70
C MET A 158 0.63 -0.35 -11.10
N THR A 159 0.11 -1.21 -10.27
CA THR A 159 -0.06 -2.62 -10.62
C THR A 159 -1.33 -2.80 -11.44
N LEU A 160 -1.23 -3.56 -12.53
CA LEU A 160 -2.34 -3.96 -13.40
C LEU A 160 -2.62 -5.44 -13.16
N ASN A 161 -3.42 -5.73 -12.13
CA ASN A 161 -3.57 -7.08 -11.59
C ASN A 161 -4.04 -8.10 -12.65
N GLN A 162 -5.15 -7.81 -13.34
CA GLN A 162 -5.67 -8.68 -14.40
C GLN A 162 -4.91 -8.51 -15.73
N GLY A 163 -4.26 -7.38 -15.91
CA GLY A 163 -3.39 -7.10 -17.05
C GLY A 163 -2.05 -7.83 -16.97
N ASN A 164 -1.70 -8.41 -15.82
CA ASN A 164 -0.41 -9.06 -15.56
C ASN A 164 0.77 -8.16 -15.94
N ALA A 165 0.74 -6.90 -15.52
CA ALA A 165 1.67 -5.87 -15.95
C ALA A 165 1.84 -4.78 -14.88
N ILE A 166 2.84 -3.92 -15.06
CA ILE A 166 2.98 -2.63 -14.38
C ILE A 166 2.60 -1.52 -15.36
N GLY A 167 1.75 -0.62 -14.90
CA GLY A 167 1.35 0.58 -15.64
C GLY A 167 2.13 1.81 -15.16
N ARG A 168 2.51 2.68 -16.10
CA ARG A 168 3.06 4.01 -15.85
C ARG A 168 2.14 5.04 -16.49
N LEU A 169 1.85 6.13 -15.77
CA LEU A 169 0.98 7.21 -16.23
C LEU A 169 1.60 8.56 -15.87
N ASP A 170 1.91 9.37 -16.86
CA ASP A 170 2.33 10.75 -16.65
C ASP A 170 1.14 11.63 -16.22
N PRO A 171 1.38 12.75 -15.50
CA PRO A 171 0.30 13.63 -15.06
C PRO A 171 -0.52 14.25 -16.20
N ASP A 172 -0.02 14.23 -17.42
CA ASP A 172 -0.74 14.67 -18.62
C ASP A 172 -1.69 13.60 -19.22
N GLY A 173 -1.68 12.39 -18.65
CA GLY A 173 -2.50 11.26 -19.09
C GLY A 173 -1.81 10.33 -20.08
N THR A 174 -0.54 10.59 -20.47
CA THR A 174 0.23 9.67 -21.31
C THR A 174 0.61 8.42 -20.51
N GLY A 175 0.28 7.24 -21.02
CA GLY A 175 0.49 5.98 -20.32
C GLY A 175 1.41 5.00 -21.05
N ALA A 176 2.08 4.12 -20.28
CA ALA A 176 2.85 2.99 -20.76
C ALA A 176 2.51 1.71 -19.98
N VAL A 177 2.69 0.56 -20.60
CA VAL A 177 2.48 -0.77 -20.02
C VAL A 177 3.76 -1.59 -20.11
N HIS A 178 4.13 -2.22 -19.02
CA HIS A 178 5.27 -3.13 -18.92
C HIS A 178 4.77 -4.52 -18.51
N PRO A 179 4.59 -5.45 -19.48
CA PRO A 179 4.13 -6.81 -19.20
C PRO A 179 5.10 -7.57 -18.30
N LEU A 180 4.57 -8.32 -17.33
CA LEU A 180 5.41 -9.15 -16.45
C LEU A 180 5.86 -10.41 -17.18
N PRO A 181 7.14 -10.83 -16.98
CA PRO A 181 7.68 -12.06 -17.54
C PRO A 181 6.93 -13.32 -17.03
N THR A 182 6.58 -13.36 -15.74
CA THR A 182 5.87 -14.49 -15.15
C THR A 182 4.36 -14.39 -15.45
N ALA A 183 3.82 -15.38 -16.13
CA ALA A 183 2.39 -15.46 -16.42
C ALA A 183 1.59 -15.72 -15.13
N GLY A 184 0.46 -15.02 -14.96
CA GLY A 184 -0.42 -15.17 -13.79
C GLY A 184 0.19 -14.61 -12.51
N ALA A 185 1.16 -13.70 -12.61
CA ALA A 185 1.81 -13.05 -11.47
C ALA A 185 0.81 -12.27 -10.59
N ALA A 186 -0.24 -11.71 -11.19
CA ALA A 186 -1.30 -10.95 -10.51
C ALA A 186 -0.71 -9.88 -9.55
N PRO A 187 -0.01 -8.85 -10.05
CA PRO A 187 0.64 -7.87 -9.20
C PRO A 187 -0.38 -7.07 -8.37
N VAL A 188 -0.06 -6.78 -7.08
CA VAL A 188 -0.98 -6.12 -6.14
C VAL A 188 -0.38 -4.88 -5.51
N GLY A 189 0.61 -4.99 -4.63
CA GLY A 189 1.27 -3.87 -3.98
C GLY A 189 2.39 -3.28 -4.83
N ILE A 190 2.63 -1.96 -4.72
CA ILE A 190 3.75 -1.28 -5.38
C ILE A 190 4.23 -0.11 -4.51
N ALA A 191 5.53 0.08 -4.43
CA ALA A 191 6.16 1.20 -3.72
C ALA A 191 7.48 1.62 -4.39
N ALA A 192 7.87 2.88 -4.20
CA ALA A 192 9.20 3.34 -4.57
C ALA A 192 10.26 2.76 -3.63
N GLY A 193 11.34 2.26 -4.21
CA GLY A 193 12.48 1.72 -3.47
C GLY A 193 13.59 2.74 -3.24
N PRO A 194 14.50 2.46 -2.31
CA PRO A 194 15.62 3.33 -1.99
C PRO A 194 16.68 3.40 -3.10
N ASP A 195 16.59 2.50 -4.06
CA ASP A 195 17.47 2.38 -5.23
C ASP A 195 16.95 3.12 -6.48
N GLY A 196 15.88 3.93 -6.33
CA GLY A 196 15.27 4.67 -7.43
C GLY A 196 14.45 3.83 -8.41
N ALA A 197 14.15 2.58 -8.06
CA ALA A 197 13.22 1.72 -8.80
C ALA A 197 11.87 1.60 -8.08
N LEU A 198 10.90 1.00 -8.75
CA LEU A 198 9.63 0.59 -8.13
C LEU A 198 9.73 -0.89 -7.79
N TRP A 199 9.20 -1.27 -6.63
CA TRP A 199 9.13 -2.64 -6.16
C TRP A 199 7.67 -3.05 -5.99
N PHE A 200 7.32 -4.26 -6.41
CA PHE A 200 5.94 -4.73 -6.40
C PHE A 200 5.83 -6.19 -5.98
N THR A 201 4.66 -6.54 -5.49
CA THR A 201 4.35 -7.91 -5.06
C THR A 201 3.58 -8.65 -6.15
N GLU A 202 3.91 -9.91 -6.38
CA GLU A 202 3.25 -10.81 -7.32
C GLU A 202 2.53 -11.92 -6.53
N ILE A 203 1.31 -11.62 -6.10
CA ILE A 203 0.53 -12.47 -5.19
C ILE A 203 0.20 -13.83 -5.78
N GLY A 204 0.03 -13.91 -7.11
CA GLY A 204 -0.30 -15.15 -7.83
C GLY A 204 0.91 -16.06 -8.05
N ALA A 205 2.13 -15.51 -8.01
CA ALA A 205 3.36 -16.24 -8.34
C ALA A 205 4.31 -16.42 -7.15
N GLY A 206 4.02 -15.79 -5.98
CA GLY A 206 4.92 -15.83 -4.83
C GLY A 206 6.29 -15.21 -5.14
N ARG A 207 6.30 -14.00 -5.71
CA ARG A 207 7.49 -13.28 -6.13
C ARG A 207 7.45 -11.83 -5.68
N ILE A 208 8.62 -11.20 -5.65
CA ILE A 208 8.77 -9.75 -5.62
C ILE A 208 9.34 -9.32 -6.96
N GLY A 209 8.70 -8.35 -7.58
CA GLY A 209 9.17 -7.71 -8.79
C GLY A 209 9.82 -6.37 -8.51
N ARG A 210 10.77 -5.99 -9.36
CA ARG A 210 11.44 -4.69 -9.39
C ARG A 210 11.40 -4.16 -10.82
N ILE A 211 11.02 -2.90 -10.99
CA ILE A 211 11.01 -2.24 -12.30
C ILE A 211 11.74 -0.90 -12.21
N THR A 212 12.67 -0.65 -13.11
CA THR A 212 13.33 0.66 -13.25
C THR A 212 12.39 1.67 -13.93
N VAL A 213 12.68 2.95 -13.81
CA VAL A 213 11.91 4.00 -14.51
C VAL A 213 12.00 3.89 -16.05
N ASP A 214 12.99 3.17 -16.54
CA ASP A 214 13.17 2.86 -17.99
C ASP A 214 12.39 1.59 -18.41
N GLY A 215 11.73 0.91 -17.46
CA GLY A 215 10.88 -0.25 -17.74
C GLY A 215 11.59 -1.61 -17.69
N GLU A 216 12.82 -1.69 -17.20
CA GLU A 216 13.52 -2.98 -17.01
C GLU A 216 12.98 -3.71 -15.80
N ILE A 217 12.47 -4.93 -15.99
CA ILE A 217 11.86 -5.76 -14.94
C ILE A 217 12.83 -6.86 -14.50
N THR A 218 12.93 -7.04 -13.18
CA THR A 218 13.58 -8.18 -12.54
C THR A 218 12.62 -8.81 -11.55
N GLU A 219 12.51 -10.13 -11.54
CA GLU A 219 11.63 -10.87 -10.62
C GLU A 219 12.44 -11.78 -9.70
N TYR A 220 12.11 -11.77 -8.41
CA TYR A 220 12.77 -12.54 -7.35
C TYR A 220 11.80 -13.57 -6.77
N PRO A 221 12.02 -14.87 -6.96
CA PRO A 221 11.17 -15.90 -6.37
C PRO A 221 11.33 -15.92 -4.84
N LEU A 222 10.22 -16.05 -4.14
CA LEU A 222 10.22 -16.21 -2.70
C LEU A 222 10.40 -17.67 -2.32
N PRO A 223 11.01 -17.96 -1.14
CA PRO A 223 11.24 -19.33 -0.68
C PRO A 223 9.96 -20.18 -0.57
N ASP A 224 8.85 -19.55 -0.17
CA ASP A 224 7.51 -20.15 -0.19
C ASP A 224 6.67 -19.51 -1.30
N PRO A 225 6.42 -20.18 -2.43
CA PRO A 225 5.60 -19.64 -3.51
C PRO A 225 4.12 -19.49 -3.15
N ALA A 226 3.67 -20.09 -2.05
CA ALA A 226 2.31 -19.97 -1.55
C ALA A 226 2.12 -18.87 -0.50
N CYS A 227 3.18 -18.11 -0.17
CA CYS A 227 3.15 -17.06 0.86
C CYS A 227 2.23 -15.87 0.53
N ARG A 228 1.84 -15.70 -0.74
CA ARG A 228 0.95 -14.63 -1.22
C ARG A 228 1.42 -13.24 -0.77
N PRO A 229 2.52 -12.71 -1.32
CA PRO A 229 3.00 -11.38 -0.97
C PRO A 229 1.95 -10.33 -1.36
N HIS A 230 1.62 -9.39 -0.43
CA HIS A 230 0.49 -8.47 -0.64
C HIS A 230 0.91 -7.00 -0.71
N ALA A 231 1.39 -6.41 0.37
CA ALA A 231 1.88 -5.03 0.39
C ALA A 231 3.40 -4.98 0.44
N VAL A 232 3.99 -3.87 -0.03
CA VAL A 232 5.42 -3.62 -0.02
C VAL A 232 5.72 -2.18 0.34
N THR A 233 6.81 -1.95 1.07
CA THR A 233 7.29 -0.61 1.46
C THR A 233 8.80 -0.60 1.63
N ALA A 234 9.43 0.56 1.53
CA ALA A 234 10.82 0.73 1.94
C ALA A 234 10.95 0.71 3.46
N GLY A 235 11.92 -0.04 3.96
CA GLY A 235 12.21 -0.15 5.39
C GLY A 235 13.27 0.84 5.88
N PRO A 236 13.38 1.01 7.20
CA PRO A 236 14.36 1.91 7.80
C PRO A 236 15.82 1.46 7.61
N ASP A 237 16.03 0.21 7.24
CA ASP A 237 17.32 -0.42 7.00
C ASP A 237 17.78 -0.39 5.53
N GLY A 238 17.05 0.34 4.67
CA GLY A 238 17.35 0.46 3.23
C GLY A 238 17.00 -0.77 2.40
N ALA A 239 16.27 -1.73 2.96
CA ALA A 239 15.69 -2.86 2.23
C ALA A 239 14.20 -2.61 1.94
N MET A 240 13.61 -3.40 1.04
CA MET A 240 12.17 -3.47 0.89
C MET A 240 11.59 -4.50 1.85
N TRP A 241 10.45 -4.18 2.44
CA TRP A 241 9.69 -5.04 3.33
C TRP A 241 8.30 -5.29 2.77
N PHE A 242 7.81 -6.50 2.90
CA PHE A 242 6.52 -6.90 2.35
C PHE A 242 5.78 -7.85 3.28
N THR A 243 4.46 -7.86 3.17
CA THR A 243 3.62 -8.81 3.90
C THR A 243 3.47 -10.09 3.13
N GLU A 244 3.49 -11.22 3.83
CA GLU A 244 3.20 -12.56 3.31
C GLU A 244 1.84 -13.00 3.87
N TRP A 245 0.76 -12.55 3.22
CA TRP A 245 -0.62 -12.74 3.69
C TRP A 245 -0.99 -14.21 3.91
N GLY A 246 -0.55 -15.08 3.00
CA GLY A 246 -0.87 -16.51 3.06
C GLY A 246 -0.13 -17.30 4.13
N SER A 247 0.88 -16.71 4.80
CA SER A 247 1.75 -17.42 5.75
C SER A 247 1.88 -16.74 7.13
N GLY A 248 1.22 -15.58 7.33
CA GLY A 248 1.31 -14.84 8.59
C GLY A 248 2.73 -14.34 8.89
N ARG A 249 3.44 -13.86 7.90
CA ARG A 249 4.84 -13.44 7.98
C ARG A 249 5.05 -12.08 7.36
N VAL A 250 6.21 -11.51 7.63
CA VAL A 250 6.75 -10.37 6.86
C VAL A 250 8.04 -10.79 6.20
N GLY A 251 8.19 -10.43 4.95
CA GLY A 251 9.39 -10.66 4.16
C GLY A 251 10.23 -9.39 4.05
N ARG A 252 11.52 -9.59 3.83
CA ARG A 252 12.50 -8.55 3.57
C ARG A 252 13.31 -8.92 2.33
N ILE A 253 13.52 -7.97 1.45
CA ILE A 253 14.39 -8.15 0.29
C ILE A 253 15.34 -6.95 0.17
N THR A 254 16.63 -7.20 0.07
CA THR A 254 17.63 -6.16 -0.18
C THR A 254 17.59 -5.72 -1.65
N VAL A 255 18.14 -4.56 -1.97
CA VAL A 255 18.17 -4.04 -3.35
C VAL A 255 18.98 -4.94 -4.32
N ASP A 256 19.85 -5.79 -3.80
CA ASP A 256 20.59 -6.81 -4.54
C ASP A 256 19.89 -8.19 -4.57
N GLY A 257 18.65 -8.28 -4.03
CA GLY A 257 17.79 -9.46 -4.17
C GLY A 257 17.93 -10.53 -3.09
N GLN A 258 18.58 -10.25 -1.95
CA GLN A 258 18.67 -11.19 -0.82
C GLN A 258 17.35 -11.20 -0.04
N VAL A 259 16.69 -12.34 0.00
CA VAL A 259 15.39 -12.53 0.65
C VAL A 259 15.54 -13.15 2.03
N SER A 260 14.81 -12.61 3.00
CA SER A 260 14.58 -13.21 4.33
C SER A 260 13.13 -13.04 4.75
N SER A 261 12.63 -13.89 5.66
CA SER A 261 11.24 -13.90 6.07
C SER A 261 11.13 -14.19 7.57
N TYR A 262 10.25 -13.46 8.26
CA TYR A 262 10.11 -13.45 9.72
C TYR A 262 8.65 -13.73 10.11
N ALA A 263 8.46 -14.68 11.03
CA ALA A 263 7.13 -15.02 11.51
C ALA A 263 6.57 -13.88 12.37
N LEU A 264 5.29 -13.56 12.17
CA LEU A 264 4.50 -12.78 13.11
C LEU A 264 3.98 -13.69 14.23
N SER A 265 3.18 -13.14 15.13
CA SER A 265 2.72 -13.87 16.34
C SER A 265 1.94 -15.14 16.03
N ARG A 266 1.21 -15.17 14.91
CA ARG A 266 0.36 -16.30 14.50
C ARG A 266 0.40 -16.48 12.98
N PRO A 267 0.38 -17.72 12.48
CA PRO A 267 0.39 -17.98 11.03
C PRO A 267 -0.90 -17.56 10.31
N ASP A 268 -1.99 -17.38 11.04
CA ASP A 268 -3.32 -17.01 10.57
C ASP A 268 -3.67 -15.53 10.83
N CYS A 269 -2.68 -14.67 11.06
CA CYS A 269 -2.91 -13.27 11.40
C CYS A 269 -3.24 -12.37 10.20
N GLU A 270 -3.14 -12.87 8.98
CA GLU A 270 -3.53 -12.19 7.74
C GLU A 270 -2.92 -10.78 7.61
N PRO A 271 -1.60 -10.65 7.46
CA PRO A 271 -0.94 -9.36 7.32
C PRO A 271 -1.24 -8.75 5.94
N HIS A 272 -1.89 -7.57 5.90
CA HIS A 272 -2.20 -6.83 4.68
C HIS A 272 -1.26 -5.66 4.45
N GLY A 273 -1.57 -4.49 4.98
CA GLY A 273 -0.75 -3.28 4.81
C GLY A 273 0.52 -3.31 5.65
N ILE A 274 1.57 -2.65 5.16
CA ILE A 274 2.82 -2.41 5.89
C ILE A 274 3.32 -1.00 5.57
N ALA A 275 3.77 -0.25 6.59
CA ALA A 275 4.36 1.07 6.41
C ALA A 275 5.39 1.38 7.50
N PRO A 276 6.40 2.23 7.21
CA PRO A 276 7.30 2.75 8.22
C PRO A 276 6.58 3.78 9.09
N HIS A 277 6.84 3.75 10.39
CA HIS A 277 6.38 4.76 11.34
C HIS A 277 7.19 4.68 12.62
N ASP A 278 7.61 5.85 13.15
CA ASP A 278 8.37 5.97 14.41
C ASP A 278 9.58 5.01 14.51
N GLY A 279 10.41 4.99 13.45
CA GLY A 279 11.63 4.18 13.38
C GLY A 279 11.43 2.67 13.32
N ALA A 280 10.19 2.21 13.18
CA ALA A 280 9.81 0.82 13.04
C ALA A 280 8.95 0.59 11.78
N LEU A 281 8.66 -0.66 11.46
CA LEU A 281 7.60 -1.01 10.52
C LEU A 281 6.33 -1.35 11.31
N TRP A 282 5.20 -0.97 10.74
CA TRP A 282 3.89 -1.34 11.25
C TRP A 282 3.13 -2.13 10.20
N CYS A 283 2.47 -3.18 10.64
CA CYS A 283 1.69 -4.06 9.77
C CYS A 283 0.24 -4.15 10.26
N ALA A 284 -0.70 -4.02 9.34
CA ALA A 284 -2.11 -4.23 9.59
C ALA A 284 -2.44 -5.71 9.54
N LEU A 285 -2.98 -6.27 10.62
CA LEU A 285 -3.41 -7.66 10.71
C LEU A 285 -4.94 -7.69 10.67
N GLU A 286 -5.53 -8.28 9.63
CA GLU A 286 -6.99 -8.26 9.40
C GLU A 286 -7.77 -8.90 10.56
N THR A 287 -7.10 -9.73 11.35
CA THR A 287 -7.65 -10.36 12.58
C THR A 287 -7.82 -9.41 13.77
N GLY A 288 -7.67 -8.08 13.60
CA GLY A 288 -8.06 -7.06 14.58
C GLY A 288 -6.92 -6.41 15.35
N SER A 289 -5.69 -6.51 14.89
CA SER A 289 -4.53 -5.90 15.55
C SER A 289 -3.57 -5.22 14.57
N LEU A 290 -2.64 -4.42 15.12
CA LEU A 290 -1.45 -3.93 14.43
C LEU A 290 -0.22 -4.63 14.99
N ALA A 291 0.72 -5.01 14.14
CA ALA A 291 2.04 -5.47 14.57
C ALA A 291 3.08 -4.35 14.38
N ARG A 292 3.82 -4.02 15.43
CA ARG A 292 5.00 -3.16 15.37
C ARG A 292 6.24 -4.06 15.26
N ILE A 293 7.05 -3.81 14.26
CA ILE A 293 8.20 -4.62 13.87
C ILE A 293 9.46 -3.76 14.02
N GLU A 294 10.27 -4.07 15.00
CA GLU A 294 11.56 -3.45 15.23
C GLU A 294 12.64 -4.19 14.43
N VAL A 295 13.40 -3.43 13.65
CA VAL A 295 14.49 -3.92 12.81
C VAL A 295 15.80 -3.42 13.41
N THR A 296 16.66 -4.34 13.83
CA THR A 296 18.00 -4.03 14.34
C THR A 296 19.06 -4.76 13.51
N ALA A 297 20.07 -4.01 13.07
CA ALA A 297 21.22 -4.51 12.34
C ALA A 297 22.32 -4.99 13.30
#